data_5e3c7b0d20400a05bb793fc0fbd3eced
#
_entry.id   5e3c7b0d20400a05bb793fc0fbd3eced
#
_cell.length_a   1.000
_cell.length_b   1.000
_cell.length_c   1.000
_cell.angle_alpha   90.00
_cell.angle_beta   90.00
_cell.angle_gamma   90.00
#
_symmetry.space_group_name_H-M   'P 1'
#
loop_
_entity.id
_entity.type
_entity.pdbx_description
1 polymer ?
#
loop_
_entity_poly.entity_id
_entity_poly.type
_entity_poly.pdbx_seq_one_letter_code
_entity_poly.pdbx_strand_id
1 'polypeptide(L)'
;EMCIRDRKDYLAPREYYLSKKACPEPERQNLSDIVETERELTIIYVPEYIMETVSLMKQANPDMRRLLFLSDKRYISAQNQNSIHKAITNNFPDVKLELVTAGDIQTDELIDILQNADKQTGILYYSWILLHTQGNKEVLSSDTYRMISSYTDLPVFTLNDMDIVENGMA
;
A
#
# COMPACT_ATOMS: atom_id res chain seq x y z
N GLU A 1 -9.91 15.30 21.82
CA GLU A 1 -9.42 15.61 20.46
C GLU A 1 -9.15 14.29 19.73
N MET A 2 -9.87 14.04 18.66
CA MET A 2 -9.74 12.83 17.87
C MET A 2 -9.05 13.19 16.54
N CYS A 3 -7.91 12.57 16.26
CA CYS A 3 -7.22 12.73 15.00
C CYS A 3 -7.48 11.50 14.13
N ILE A 4 -8.10 11.69 12.98
CA ILE A 4 -8.31 10.62 12.00
C ILE A 4 -7.32 10.84 10.87
N ARG A 5 -6.45 9.86 10.65
CA ARG A 5 -5.61 9.79 9.48
C ARG A 5 -6.23 8.80 8.50
N ASP A 6 -6.99 9.31 7.55
CA ASP A 6 -7.65 8.49 6.54
C ASP A 6 -7.31 9.01 5.14
N ARG A 7 -7.35 8.13 4.17
CA ARG A 7 -7.06 8.39 2.76
C ARG A 7 -8.32 8.47 1.91
N LYS A 8 -9.50 8.45 2.54
CA LYS A 8 -10.79 8.45 1.87
C LYS A 8 -11.67 9.56 2.39
N ASP A 9 -12.54 10.04 1.53
CA ASP A 9 -13.51 11.07 1.84
C ASP A 9 -14.67 10.58 2.73
N TYR A 10 -14.55 9.38 3.29
CA TYR A 10 -15.58 8.78 4.14
C TYR A 10 -15.01 7.85 5.22
N LEU A 11 -15.75 7.72 6.32
CA LEU A 11 -15.57 6.67 7.33
C LEU A 11 -16.51 5.50 7.07
N ALA A 12 -16.04 4.30 7.37
CA ALA A 12 -16.84 3.09 7.34
C ALA A 12 -17.12 2.60 8.78
N PRO A 13 -18.24 1.91 9.06
CA PRO A 13 -18.46 1.23 10.33
C PRO A 13 -17.32 0.25 10.68
N ARG A 14 -17.05 0.13 11.99
CA ARG A 14 -15.91 -0.66 12.51
C ARG A 14 -15.87 -2.11 11.99
N GLU A 15 -17.01 -2.70 11.76
CA GLU A 15 -17.14 -4.08 11.26
C GLU A 15 -16.50 -4.29 9.89
N TYR A 16 -16.49 -3.25 9.01
CA TYR A 16 -15.83 -3.31 7.71
C TYR A 16 -14.31 -3.27 7.85
N TYR A 17 -13.80 -2.56 8.86
CA TYR A 17 -12.37 -2.57 9.18
C TYR A 17 -11.90 -3.95 9.67
N LEU A 18 -12.76 -4.70 10.38
CA LEU A 18 -12.42 -6.00 10.92
C LEU A 18 -12.64 -7.14 9.91
N SER A 19 -13.68 -7.04 9.07
CA SER A 19 -14.08 -8.11 8.13
C SER A 19 -13.33 -8.08 6.81
N LYS A 20 -12.54 -7.04 6.53
CA LYS A 20 -11.85 -6.79 5.24
C LYS A 20 -12.80 -6.69 4.04
N LYS A 21 -14.08 -6.45 4.25
CA LYS A 21 -15.07 -6.24 3.21
C LYS A 21 -15.12 -4.78 2.79
N ALA A 22 -15.45 -4.51 1.54
CA ALA A 22 -15.73 -3.15 1.09
C ALA A 22 -17.02 -2.65 1.77
N CYS A 23 -16.96 -1.43 2.33
CA CYS A 23 -18.16 -0.80 2.89
C CYS A 23 -19.08 -0.35 1.75
N PRO A 24 -20.37 -0.75 1.74
CA PRO A 24 -21.33 -0.24 0.78
C PRO A 24 -21.50 1.28 0.88
N GLU A 25 -21.75 1.94 -0.24
CA GLU A 25 -21.93 3.41 -0.26
C GLU A 25 -22.96 3.96 0.74
N PRO A 26 -24.13 3.32 0.92
CA PRO A 26 -25.13 3.83 1.86
C PRO A 26 -24.69 3.80 3.33
N GLU A 27 -23.67 3.01 3.66
CA GLU A 27 -23.16 2.87 5.03
C GLU A 27 -21.91 3.73 5.28
N ARG A 28 -21.48 4.50 4.28
CA ARG A 28 -20.34 5.41 4.38
C ARG A 28 -20.79 6.74 4.97
N GLN A 29 -20.01 7.26 5.91
CA GLN A 29 -20.19 8.61 6.43
C GLN A 29 -19.15 9.52 5.77
N ASN A 30 -19.61 10.54 5.04
CA ASN A 30 -18.69 11.51 4.43
C ASN A 30 -17.92 12.27 5.51
N LEU A 31 -16.63 12.45 5.31
CA LEU A 31 -15.79 13.18 6.25
C LEU A 31 -16.18 14.66 6.33
N SER A 32 -16.62 15.27 5.23
CA SER A 32 -17.15 16.63 5.22
C SER A 32 -18.29 16.82 6.21
N ASP A 33 -19.25 15.88 6.22
CA ASP A 33 -20.44 15.97 7.07
C ASP A 33 -20.07 15.83 8.56
N ILE A 34 -19.05 15.00 8.85
CA ILE A 34 -18.54 14.80 10.21
C ILE A 34 -17.80 16.06 10.70
N VAL A 35 -16.94 16.66 9.86
CA VAL A 35 -16.19 17.88 10.22
C VAL A 35 -17.12 19.06 10.51
N GLU A 36 -18.22 19.17 9.78
CA GLU A 36 -19.21 20.23 10.01
C GLU A 36 -19.95 20.08 11.33
N THR A 37 -20.09 18.85 11.85
CA THR A 37 -20.85 18.57 13.09
C THR A 37 -19.96 18.46 14.33
N GLU A 38 -18.71 18.04 14.19
CA GLU A 38 -17.78 17.76 15.30
C GLU A 38 -16.70 18.85 15.41
N ARG A 39 -16.80 19.72 16.41
CA ARG A 39 -15.89 20.88 16.57
C ARG A 39 -14.47 20.51 17.03
N GLU A 40 -14.25 19.30 17.54
CA GLU A 40 -12.96 18.84 18.07
C GLU A 40 -12.26 17.82 17.16
N LEU A 41 -12.67 17.72 15.90
CA LEU A 41 -12.13 16.77 14.93
C LEU A 41 -11.09 17.45 14.04
N THR A 42 -9.88 16.87 14.02
CA THR A 42 -8.85 17.22 13.05
C THR A 42 -8.63 16.03 12.10
N ILE A 43 -8.76 16.27 10.81
CA ILE A 43 -8.51 15.26 9.77
C ILE A 43 -7.24 15.62 9.03
N ILE A 44 -6.32 14.65 8.96
CA ILE A 44 -5.12 14.73 8.12
C ILE A 44 -5.39 13.87 6.89
N TYR A 45 -5.59 14.53 5.77
CA TYR A 45 -5.76 13.87 4.48
C TYR A 45 -4.40 13.56 3.87
N VAL A 46 -4.17 12.28 3.56
CA VAL A 46 -2.95 11.82 2.87
C VAL A 46 -3.36 11.29 1.50
N PRO A 47 -3.08 12.02 0.41
CA PRO A 47 -3.45 11.58 -0.93
C PRO A 47 -2.67 10.32 -1.33
N GLU A 48 -3.33 9.45 -2.09
CA GLU A 48 -2.70 8.28 -2.72
C GLU A 48 -2.34 8.61 -4.16
N TYR A 49 -1.04 8.63 -4.47
CA TYR A 49 -0.53 8.92 -5.82
C TYR A 49 -0.27 7.63 -6.61
N ILE A 50 -1.21 6.67 -6.56
CA ILE A 50 -1.05 5.35 -7.21
C ILE A 50 -0.84 5.49 -8.72
N MET A 51 -1.67 6.29 -9.38
CA MET A 51 -1.61 6.49 -10.83
C MET A 51 -0.31 7.16 -11.25
N GLU A 52 0.07 8.22 -10.54
CA GLU A 52 1.29 8.97 -10.78
C GLU A 52 2.53 8.09 -10.55
N THR A 53 2.52 7.31 -9.48
CA THR A 53 3.63 6.39 -9.15
C THR A 53 3.78 5.31 -10.22
N VAL A 54 2.69 4.65 -10.63
CA VAL A 54 2.76 3.63 -11.70
C VAL A 54 3.16 4.27 -13.04
N SER A 55 2.69 5.48 -13.34
CA SER A 55 3.12 6.22 -14.54
C SER A 55 4.61 6.51 -14.51
N LEU A 56 5.14 6.93 -13.36
CA LEU A 56 6.57 7.14 -13.16
C LEU A 56 7.37 5.84 -13.34
N MET A 57 6.89 4.75 -12.77
CA MET A 57 7.50 3.42 -12.93
C MET A 57 7.56 3.01 -14.40
N LYS A 58 6.48 3.23 -15.18
CA LYS A 58 6.45 2.96 -16.62
C LYS A 58 7.36 3.88 -17.42
N GLN A 59 7.55 5.14 -16.99
CA GLN A 59 8.52 6.04 -17.61
C GLN A 59 9.96 5.60 -17.33
N ALA A 60 10.25 5.15 -16.11
CA ALA A 60 11.56 4.63 -15.73
C ALA A 60 11.87 3.27 -16.39
N ASN A 61 10.85 2.44 -16.59
CA ASN A 61 10.93 1.14 -17.22
C ASN A 61 9.79 0.95 -18.25
N PRO A 62 9.95 1.43 -19.49
CA PRO A 62 8.94 1.32 -20.55
C PRO A 62 8.55 -0.12 -20.88
N ASP A 63 9.48 -1.05 -20.69
CA ASP A 63 9.27 -2.48 -20.94
C ASP A 63 8.59 -3.23 -19.77
N MET A 64 8.21 -2.53 -18.72
CA MET A 64 7.53 -3.15 -17.58
C MET A 64 6.23 -3.83 -17.99
N ARG A 65 6.11 -5.13 -17.71
CA ARG A 65 4.95 -5.99 -18.00
C ARG A 65 4.35 -6.63 -16.75
N ARG A 66 5.05 -6.55 -15.64
CA ARG A 66 4.64 -7.10 -14.34
C ARG A 66 4.81 -6.06 -13.27
N LEU A 67 3.85 -5.95 -12.36
CA LEU A 67 3.93 -5.09 -11.18
C LEU A 67 3.70 -5.95 -9.93
N LEU A 68 4.71 -6.04 -9.09
CA LEU A 68 4.59 -6.61 -7.74
C LEU A 68 4.15 -5.49 -6.79
N PHE A 69 2.98 -5.66 -6.18
CA PHE A 69 2.51 -4.77 -5.13
C PHE A 69 2.67 -5.44 -3.76
N LEU A 70 3.66 -4.97 -3.01
CA LEU A 70 4.01 -5.52 -1.70
C LEU A 70 3.18 -4.83 -0.60
N SER A 71 2.37 -5.60 0.09
CA SER A 71 1.46 -5.09 1.12
C SER A 71 1.24 -6.11 2.24
N ASP A 72 0.40 -5.78 3.21
CA ASP A 72 0.03 -6.66 4.32
C ASP A 72 -1.49 -6.86 4.41
N LYS A 73 -1.95 -7.58 5.46
CA LYS A 73 -3.36 -7.94 5.68
C LYS A 73 -4.17 -6.87 6.41
N ARG A 74 -3.61 -5.70 6.72
CA ARG A 74 -4.37 -4.63 7.38
C ARG A 74 -5.48 -4.11 6.47
N TYR A 75 -6.51 -3.56 7.08
CA TYR A 75 -7.65 -2.99 6.33
C TYR A 75 -7.22 -1.95 5.29
N ILE A 76 -6.34 -1.04 5.69
CA ILE A 76 -5.84 0.00 4.78
C ILE A 76 -5.07 -0.57 3.59
N SER A 77 -4.33 -1.65 3.81
CA SER A 77 -3.62 -2.36 2.73
C SER A 77 -4.59 -3.01 1.75
N ALA A 78 -5.70 -3.59 2.24
CA ALA A 78 -6.74 -4.15 1.37
C ALA A 78 -7.42 -3.07 0.52
N GLN A 79 -7.58 -1.86 1.04
CA GLN A 79 -8.09 -0.73 0.25
C GLN A 79 -7.13 -0.34 -0.86
N ASN A 80 -5.83 -0.25 -0.55
CA ASN A 80 -4.81 0.06 -1.54
C ASN A 80 -4.67 -1.03 -2.60
N GLN A 81 -4.80 -2.30 -2.23
CA GLN A 81 -4.88 -3.41 -3.19
C GLN A 81 -6.04 -3.23 -4.18
N ASN A 82 -7.22 -2.83 -3.70
CA ASN A 82 -8.37 -2.55 -4.56
C ASN A 82 -8.15 -1.33 -5.46
N SER A 83 -7.55 -0.28 -4.92
CA SER A 83 -7.25 0.95 -5.66
C SER A 83 -6.24 0.71 -6.78
N ILE A 84 -5.15 0.00 -6.48
CA ILE A 84 -4.14 -0.32 -7.49
C ILE A 84 -4.66 -1.31 -8.54
N HIS A 85 -5.48 -2.28 -8.14
CA HIS A 85 -6.10 -3.20 -9.09
C HIS A 85 -6.95 -2.43 -10.12
N LYS A 86 -7.78 -1.48 -9.66
CA LYS A 86 -8.58 -0.63 -10.56
C LYS A 86 -7.69 0.25 -11.44
N ALA A 87 -6.65 0.85 -10.89
CA ALA A 87 -5.73 1.70 -11.62
C ALA A 87 -5.04 0.94 -12.75
N ILE A 88 -4.50 -0.24 -12.46
CA ILE A 88 -3.82 -1.10 -13.45
C ILE A 88 -4.80 -1.57 -14.52
N THR A 89 -5.95 -2.14 -14.12
CA THR A 89 -6.93 -2.67 -15.08
C THR A 89 -7.42 -1.60 -16.06
N ASN A 90 -7.63 -0.37 -15.59
CA ASN A 90 -8.21 0.68 -16.42
C ASN A 90 -7.18 1.44 -17.28
N ASN A 91 -5.93 1.56 -16.80
CA ASN A 91 -4.97 2.49 -17.41
C ASN A 91 -3.69 1.82 -17.91
N PHE A 92 -3.39 0.60 -17.45
CA PHE A 92 -2.17 -0.14 -17.81
C PHE A 92 -2.50 -1.60 -18.15
N PRO A 93 -3.36 -1.86 -19.17
CA PRO A 93 -3.84 -3.22 -19.46
C PRO A 93 -2.74 -4.18 -19.91
N ASP A 94 -1.59 -3.66 -20.29
CA ASP A 94 -0.39 -4.43 -20.67
C ASP A 94 0.47 -4.83 -19.47
N VAL A 95 0.12 -4.39 -18.26
CA VAL A 95 0.83 -4.70 -17.02
C VAL A 95 0.05 -5.71 -16.20
N LYS A 96 0.66 -6.86 -15.93
CA LYS A 96 0.09 -7.86 -15.02
C LYS A 96 0.35 -7.43 -13.58
N LEU A 97 -0.71 -7.15 -12.82
CA LEU A 97 -0.62 -6.91 -11.38
C LEU A 97 -0.51 -8.23 -10.60
N GLU A 98 0.42 -8.28 -9.67
CA GLU A 98 0.57 -9.37 -8.71
C GLU A 98 0.59 -8.79 -7.29
N LEU A 99 -0.41 -9.17 -6.49
CA LEU A 99 -0.53 -8.76 -5.09
C LEU A 99 0.27 -9.73 -4.23
N VAL A 100 1.34 -9.24 -3.64
CA VAL A 100 2.21 -10.00 -2.73
C VAL A 100 1.92 -9.52 -1.31
N THR A 101 1.31 -10.37 -0.50
CA THR A 101 0.73 -9.96 0.78
C THR A 101 1.42 -10.67 1.94
N ALA A 102 1.98 -9.90 2.88
CA ALA A 102 2.54 -10.41 4.12
C ALA A 102 1.50 -11.21 4.91
N GLY A 103 1.88 -12.42 5.31
CA GLY A 103 1.00 -13.37 5.99
C GLY A 103 0.16 -14.26 5.05
N ASP A 104 0.20 -14.06 3.73
CA ASP A 104 -0.17 -15.09 2.74
C ASP A 104 1.06 -15.86 2.32
N ILE A 105 2.20 -15.16 2.23
CA ILE A 105 3.52 -15.75 2.06
C ILE A 105 4.44 -15.38 3.23
N GLN A 106 5.49 -16.14 3.42
CA GLN A 106 6.53 -15.85 4.41
C GLN A 106 7.61 -14.93 3.83
N THR A 107 8.48 -14.39 4.68
CA THR A 107 9.52 -13.45 4.26
C THR A 107 10.56 -14.09 3.34
N ASP A 108 10.90 -15.35 3.55
CA ASP A 108 11.80 -16.12 2.69
C ASP A 108 11.23 -16.33 1.29
N GLU A 109 9.92 -16.62 1.16
CA GLU A 109 9.24 -16.68 -0.13
C GLU A 109 9.23 -15.30 -0.84
N LEU A 110 9.06 -14.20 -0.08
CA LEU A 110 9.20 -12.86 -0.64
C LEU A 110 10.60 -12.63 -1.20
N ILE A 111 11.64 -13.03 -0.45
CA ILE A 111 13.03 -12.90 -0.90
C ILE A 111 13.24 -13.65 -2.22
N ASP A 112 12.74 -14.87 -2.32
CA ASP A 112 12.82 -15.66 -3.56
C ASP A 112 12.10 -14.96 -4.73
N ILE A 113 10.92 -14.37 -4.50
CA ILE A 113 10.19 -13.61 -5.53
C ILE A 113 11.01 -12.40 -6.00
N LEU A 114 11.63 -11.67 -5.08
CA LEU A 114 12.43 -10.48 -5.38
C LEU A 114 13.70 -10.82 -6.16
N GLN A 115 14.42 -11.86 -5.76
CA GLN A 115 15.66 -12.32 -6.40
C GLN A 115 15.41 -12.87 -7.81
N ASN A 116 14.25 -13.47 -8.04
CA ASN A 116 13.87 -14.01 -9.34
C ASN A 116 13.07 -13.03 -10.21
N ALA A 117 12.90 -11.78 -9.78
CA ALA A 117 12.22 -10.75 -10.55
C ALA A 117 13.08 -10.33 -11.76
N ASP A 118 12.49 -10.35 -12.94
CA ASP A 118 13.15 -9.95 -14.17
C ASP A 118 13.11 -8.43 -14.41
N LYS A 119 13.83 -7.95 -15.41
CA LYS A 119 13.91 -6.53 -15.75
C LYS A 119 12.58 -5.92 -16.22
N GLN A 120 11.59 -6.73 -16.57
CA GLN A 120 10.24 -6.26 -16.93
C GLN A 120 9.32 -6.16 -15.70
N THR A 121 9.85 -6.40 -14.50
CA THR A 121 9.12 -6.31 -13.25
C THR A 121 9.33 -4.96 -12.59
N GLY A 122 8.24 -4.29 -12.23
CA GLY A 122 8.21 -3.14 -11.33
C GLY A 122 7.87 -3.61 -9.91
N ILE A 123 8.48 -2.99 -8.90
CA ILE A 123 8.23 -3.29 -7.50
C ILE A 123 7.69 -2.03 -6.83
N LEU A 124 6.46 -2.13 -6.31
CA LEU A 124 5.80 -1.08 -5.56
C LEU A 124 5.56 -1.54 -4.12
N TYR A 125 6.30 -0.96 -3.20
CA TYR A 125 6.17 -1.23 -1.77
C TYR A 125 5.15 -0.29 -1.12
N TYR A 126 4.25 -0.86 -0.35
CA TYR A 126 3.34 -0.11 0.50
C TYR A 126 3.61 -0.38 1.98
N SER A 127 3.67 -1.66 2.36
CA SER A 127 3.95 -2.09 3.74
C SER A 127 4.18 -3.59 3.79
N TRP A 128 4.93 -4.05 4.80
CA TRP A 128 5.18 -5.47 5.04
C TRP A 128 5.18 -5.75 6.53
N ILE A 129 4.01 -5.97 7.11
CA ILE A 129 3.85 -6.26 8.53
C ILE A 129 3.34 -7.68 8.68
N LEU A 130 4.15 -8.53 9.30
CA LEU A 130 3.75 -9.87 9.74
C LEU A 130 3.12 -9.75 11.12
N LEU A 131 1.81 -10.00 11.20
CA LEU A 131 1.11 -10.08 12.47
C LEU A 131 1.46 -11.40 13.15
N HIS A 132 2.46 -11.39 14.03
CA HIS A 132 2.76 -12.53 14.87
C HIS A 132 1.76 -12.62 16.01
N THR A 133 1.09 -13.76 16.13
CA THR A 133 0.15 -14.04 17.23
C THR A 133 0.82 -14.30 18.57
N GLN A 134 2.15 -14.34 18.62
CA GLN A 134 2.93 -14.54 19.85
C GLN A 134 4.11 -13.57 19.90
N GLY A 135 3.92 -12.47 20.63
CA GLY A 135 4.98 -11.52 20.96
C GLY A 135 5.05 -10.30 20.03
N ASN A 136 4.68 -9.16 20.59
CA ASN A 136 4.66 -7.83 19.95
C ASN A 136 6.06 -7.34 19.53
N LYS A 137 6.65 -7.90 18.49
CA LYS A 137 7.73 -7.25 17.76
C LYS A 137 7.17 -6.78 16.43
N GLU A 138 6.65 -5.56 16.42
CA GLU A 138 6.49 -4.81 15.18
C GLU A 138 7.88 -4.56 14.59
N VAL A 139 8.14 -5.11 13.42
CA VAL A 139 9.31 -4.70 12.66
C VAL A 139 8.99 -3.33 12.10
N LEU A 140 9.82 -2.32 12.37
CA LEU A 140 9.63 -0.97 11.87
C LEU A 140 9.60 -0.99 10.33
N SER A 141 8.75 -0.18 9.74
CA SER A 141 8.54 -0.14 8.28
C SER A 141 9.85 0.20 7.53
N SER A 142 10.68 1.07 8.09
CA SER A 142 12.00 1.43 7.56
C SER A 142 12.95 0.24 7.44
N ASP A 143 13.00 -0.63 8.45
CA ASP A 143 13.87 -1.81 8.42
C ASP A 143 13.39 -2.82 7.37
N THR A 144 12.08 -2.95 7.23
CA THR A 144 11.46 -3.82 6.23
C THR A 144 11.76 -3.33 4.82
N TYR A 145 11.65 -2.03 4.58
CA TYR A 145 11.98 -1.45 3.27
C TYR A 145 13.44 -1.68 2.90
N ARG A 146 14.38 -1.43 3.82
CA ARG A 146 15.81 -1.70 3.63
C ARG A 146 16.09 -3.17 3.34
N MET A 147 15.43 -4.06 4.07
CA MET A 147 15.51 -5.50 3.82
C MET A 147 15.06 -5.82 2.39
N ILE A 148 13.87 -5.39 2.00
CA ILE A 148 13.31 -5.65 0.66
C ILE A 148 14.25 -5.12 -0.43
N SER A 149 14.71 -3.88 -0.32
CA SER A 149 15.59 -3.25 -1.31
C SER A 149 16.97 -3.91 -1.40
N SER A 150 17.41 -4.63 -0.36
CA SER A 150 18.69 -5.36 -0.37
C SER A 150 18.66 -6.70 -1.12
N TYR A 151 17.47 -7.23 -1.41
CA TYR A 151 17.30 -8.51 -2.09
C TYR A 151 16.95 -8.40 -3.58
N THR A 152 16.98 -7.21 -4.14
CA THR A 152 16.72 -6.99 -5.57
C THR A 152 17.60 -5.89 -6.14
N ASP A 153 18.04 -6.05 -7.38
CA ASP A 153 18.74 -5.00 -8.14
C ASP A 153 17.73 -4.06 -8.86
N LEU A 154 16.44 -4.34 -8.77
CA LEU A 154 15.40 -3.50 -9.37
C LEU A 154 15.06 -2.33 -8.45
N PRO A 155 14.71 -1.16 -9.01
CA PRO A 155 14.26 -0.04 -8.20
C PRO A 155 12.94 -0.39 -7.49
N VAL A 156 12.91 -0.14 -6.18
CA VAL A 156 11.72 -0.29 -5.33
C VAL A 156 11.08 1.07 -5.14
N PHE A 157 9.88 1.23 -5.66
CA PHE A 157 9.07 2.44 -5.48
C PHE A 157 8.20 2.30 -4.24
N THR A 158 7.86 3.42 -3.61
CA THR A 158 6.97 3.43 -2.43
C THR A 158 5.80 4.41 -2.60
N LEU A 159 4.69 4.12 -1.94
CA LEU A 159 3.55 5.05 -1.83
C LEU A 159 3.63 5.93 -0.58
N ASN A 160 4.57 5.67 0.32
CA ASN A 160 4.76 6.44 1.54
C ASN A 160 5.99 7.35 1.42
N ASP A 161 5.79 8.64 1.66
CA ASP A 161 6.86 9.63 1.74
C ASP A 161 7.83 9.39 2.91
N MET A 162 7.34 8.84 4.02
CA MET A 162 8.17 8.52 5.20
C MET A 162 9.27 7.50 4.89
N ASP A 163 8.98 6.52 4.02
CA ASP A 163 9.97 5.52 3.63
C ASP A 163 11.13 6.16 2.83
N ILE A 164 10.87 7.23 2.10
CA ILE A 164 11.88 7.98 1.33
C ILE A 164 12.78 8.78 2.27
N VAL A 165 12.20 9.50 3.22
CA VAL A 165 12.94 10.37 4.13
C VAL A 165 13.84 9.59 5.08
N GLU A 166 13.33 8.51 5.66
CA GLU A 166 14.07 7.69 6.62
C GLU A 166 15.21 6.88 5.99
N ASN A 167 15.12 6.54 4.71
CA ASN A 167 16.09 5.68 4.03
C ASN A 167 17.03 6.44 3.09
N GLY A 168 16.96 7.76 3.06
CA GLY A 168 17.93 8.61 2.34
C GLY A 168 17.90 8.43 0.83
N MET A 169 16.77 8.06 0.26
CA MET A 169 16.57 8.11 -1.18
C MET A 169 16.25 9.54 -1.57
N ALA A 170 17.27 10.25 -2.01
CA ALA A 170 17.17 11.50 -2.74
C ALA A 170 17.22 11.21 -4.26
#